data_07d1225baf13e74d28cac33f29e40379
#
_entry.id   07d1225baf13e74d28cac33f29e40379
#
_cell.length_a   1.000
_cell.length_b   1.000
_cell.length_c   1.000
_cell.angle_alpha   90.00
_cell.angle_beta   90.00
_cell.angle_gamma   90.00
#
_symmetry.space_group_name_H-M   'P 1'
#
loop_
_entity.id
_entity.type
_entity.pdbx_description
1 polymer ?
#
loop_
_entity_poly.entity_id
_entity_poly.type
_entity_poly.pdbx_seq_one_letter_code
_entity_poly.pdbx_strand_id
1 'polypeptide(L)'
;MSMKKLILSLIVATLALPLFAQTASKTLLNLDKTGVAIQGYDPVAFFTDKKPVKGDQKFLVKHAGAIYFFASKEHKDLFKADPAKYTPEFGGYCAYGVSRNKLVEIDVDAFQIVDGKLLLQYSKGVRDDFNKDTKGNLAKADANWVGLLDKKGK
;
A
#
# COMPACT_ATOMS: atom_id res chain seq x y z
N MET A 1 -5.54 57.67 52.94
CA MET A 1 -5.82 57.25 51.53
C MET A 1 -5.27 55.88 51.30
N SER A 2 -6.14 54.89 51.12
CA SER A 2 -5.76 53.51 50.98
C SER A 2 -5.56 53.15 49.54
N MET A 3 -4.35 52.79 49.11
CA MET A 3 -4.07 52.25 47.81
C MET A 3 -4.31 50.76 47.85
N LYS A 4 -5.42 50.31 47.27
CA LYS A 4 -5.72 48.90 47.07
C LYS A 4 -4.82 48.35 45.94
N LYS A 5 -3.87 47.48 46.30
CA LYS A 5 -3.06 46.71 45.34
C LYS A 5 -3.92 45.64 44.71
N LEU A 6 -4.21 45.79 43.42
CA LEU A 6 -4.88 44.81 42.59
C LEU A 6 -3.83 43.75 42.17
N ILE A 7 -3.89 42.60 42.73
CA ILE A 7 -3.05 41.45 42.33
C ILE A 7 -3.78 40.76 41.18
N LEU A 8 -3.27 40.96 39.94
CA LEU A 8 -3.75 40.31 38.74
C LEU A 8 -3.12 38.91 38.64
N SER A 9 -3.90 37.88 39.06
CA SER A 9 -3.49 36.50 38.99
C SER A 9 -3.57 36.03 37.51
N LEU A 10 -2.43 35.90 36.85
CA LEU A 10 -2.33 35.35 35.51
C LEU A 10 -2.44 33.83 35.58
N ILE A 11 -3.62 33.27 35.28
CA ILE A 11 -3.82 31.84 35.15
C ILE A 11 -3.26 31.41 33.78
N VAL A 12 -2.07 30.82 33.78
CA VAL A 12 -1.50 30.15 32.61
C VAL A 12 -2.20 28.81 32.45
N ALA A 13 -3.22 28.73 31.61
CA ALA A 13 -3.82 27.49 31.20
C ALA A 13 -2.87 26.76 30.24
N THR A 14 -2.12 25.78 30.75
CA THR A 14 -1.34 24.87 29.91
C THR A 14 -2.30 23.96 29.17
N LEU A 15 -2.54 24.24 27.88
CA LEU A 15 -3.20 23.29 26.98
C LEU A 15 -2.28 22.08 26.80
N ALA A 16 -2.54 21.01 27.54
CA ALA A 16 -1.95 19.71 27.26
C ALA A 16 -2.59 19.18 25.96
N LEU A 17 -1.89 19.34 24.83
CA LEU A 17 -2.26 18.67 23.59
C LEU A 17 -2.08 17.16 23.80
N PRO A 18 -3.12 16.33 23.52
CA PRO A 18 -2.95 14.89 23.56
C PRO A 18 -1.93 14.49 22.49
N LEU A 19 -0.81 13.95 22.94
CA LEU A 19 0.18 13.31 22.07
C LEU A 19 -0.47 12.03 21.56
N PHE A 20 -1.13 12.09 20.40
CA PHE A 20 -1.52 10.88 19.68
C PHE A 20 -0.25 10.14 19.31
N ALA A 21 0.07 9.13 20.09
CA ALA A 21 1.10 8.16 19.70
C ALA A 21 0.63 7.55 18.37
N GLN A 22 1.23 8.00 17.27
CA GLN A 22 1.10 7.35 15.97
C GLN A 22 1.69 5.94 16.14
N THR A 23 0.81 4.96 16.35
CA THR A 23 1.21 3.55 16.23
C THR A 23 1.67 3.37 14.81
N ALA A 24 2.96 3.11 14.61
CA ALA A 24 3.51 2.82 13.30
C ALA A 24 2.70 1.67 12.71
N SER A 25 2.01 1.92 11.59
CA SER A 25 1.24 0.89 10.89
C SER A 25 2.21 -0.16 10.37
N LYS A 26 2.02 -1.42 10.77
CA LYS A 26 2.81 -2.52 10.26
C LYS A 26 2.66 -2.61 8.74
N THR A 27 3.76 -2.82 8.04
CA THR A 27 3.78 -3.03 6.60
C THR A 27 4.29 -4.42 6.28
N LEU A 28 3.73 -5.03 5.25
CA LEU A 28 4.15 -6.32 4.72
C LEU A 28 4.15 -6.22 3.20
N LEU A 29 5.35 -6.17 2.59
CA LEU A 29 5.55 -5.81 1.20
C LEU A 29 6.37 -6.87 0.48
N ASN A 30 5.94 -7.24 -0.72
CA ASN A 30 6.67 -8.10 -1.64
C ASN A 30 7.67 -7.24 -2.42
N LEU A 31 8.89 -7.14 -1.91
CA LEU A 31 9.96 -6.32 -2.47
C LEU A 31 11.15 -7.19 -2.84
N ASP A 32 11.90 -6.75 -3.85
CA ASP A 32 13.21 -7.32 -4.10
C ASP A 32 14.24 -6.90 -3.02
N LYS A 33 15.48 -7.40 -3.15
CA LYS A 33 16.55 -7.12 -2.18
C LYS A 33 16.94 -5.64 -2.10
N THR A 34 16.55 -4.84 -3.09
CA THR A 34 16.82 -3.39 -3.15
C THR A 34 15.63 -2.54 -2.68
N GLY A 35 14.52 -3.16 -2.31
CA GLY A 35 13.31 -2.48 -1.87
C GLY A 35 12.36 -2.10 -3.00
N VAL A 36 12.55 -2.65 -4.21
CA VAL A 36 11.72 -2.36 -5.37
C VAL A 36 10.49 -3.27 -5.40
N ALA A 37 9.32 -2.64 -5.56
CA ALA A 37 8.03 -3.30 -5.66
C ALA A 37 7.75 -3.77 -7.11
N ILE A 38 6.88 -4.76 -7.23
CA ILE A 38 6.32 -5.27 -8.51
C ILE A 38 7.46 -5.62 -9.51
N GLN A 39 8.58 -6.13 -9.00
CA GLN A 39 9.73 -6.49 -9.83
C GLN A 39 10.22 -5.35 -10.75
N GLY A 40 9.97 -4.08 -10.37
CA GLY A 40 10.32 -2.88 -11.12
C GLY A 40 9.37 -2.55 -12.29
N TYR A 41 8.19 -3.16 -12.35
CA TYR A 41 7.14 -2.78 -13.30
C TYR A 41 6.34 -1.59 -12.80
N ASP A 42 5.86 -0.79 -13.75
CA ASP A 42 5.12 0.44 -13.52
C ASP A 42 3.70 0.14 -13.02
N PRO A 43 3.34 0.50 -11.78
CA PRO A 43 2.01 0.22 -11.24
C PRO A 43 0.88 0.94 -11.98
N VAL A 44 1.14 2.11 -12.59
CA VAL A 44 0.15 2.89 -13.32
C VAL A 44 -0.20 2.24 -14.66
N ALA A 45 0.78 1.60 -15.32
CA ALA A 45 0.59 0.96 -16.62
C ALA A 45 -0.46 -0.16 -16.59
N PHE A 46 -0.62 -0.86 -15.49
CA PHE A 46 -1.68 -1.88 -15.34
C PHE A 46 -3.08 -1.27 -15.51
N PHE A 47 -3.26 -0.01 -15.15
CA PHE A 47 -4.53 0.71 -15.28
C PHE A 47 -4.68 1.43 -16.61
N THR A 48 -3.64 2.11 -17.08
CA THR A 48 -3.68 2.95 -18.28
C THR A 48 -3.43 2.15 -19.55
N ASP A 49 -2.39 1.31 -19.55
CA ASP A 49 -1.93 0.57 -20.73
C ASP A 49 -2.52 -0.84 -20.80
N LYS A 50 -3.17 -1.29 -19.68
CA LYS A 50 -3.79 -2.62 -19.57
C LYS A 50 -2.80 -3.78 -19.77
N LYS A 51 -1.54 -3.54 -19.47
CA LYS A 51 -0.45 -4.52 -19.60
C LYS A 51 0.70 -4.17 -18.64
N PRO A 52 1.54 -5.15 -18.25
CA PRO A 52 2.77 -4.86 -17.55
C PRO A 52 3.74 -4.09 -18.46
N VAL A 53 4.28 -2.99 -17.92
CA VAL A 53 5.30 -2.18 -18.60
C VAL A 53 6.46 -1.99 -17.61
N LYS A 54 7.69 -2.26 -18.05
CA LYS A 54 8.86 -2.08 -17.20
C LYS A 54 9.09 -0.61 -16.91
N GLY A 55 9.26 -0.28 -15.62
CA GLY A 55 9.63 1.07 -15.20
C GLY A 55 11.12 1.36 -15.44
N ASP A 56 11.44 2.66 -15.45
CA ASP A 56 12.81 3.18 -15.54
C ASP A 56 13.20 3.79 -14.19
N GLN A 57 14.39 3.49 -13.70
CA GLN A 57 14.90 4.00 -12.41
C GLN A 57 14.95 5.53 -12.33
N LYS A 58 15.07 6.23 -13.47
CA LYS A 58 15.04 7.70 -13.52
C LYS A 58 13.66 8.28 -13.10
N PHE A 59 12.62 7.49 -13.22
CA PHE A 59 11.26 7.86 -12.78
C PHE A 59 10.87 7.01 -11.57
N LEU A 60 11.41 7.30 -10.40
CA LEU A 60 11.11 6.55 -9.18
C LEU A 60 10.32 7.39 -8.17
N VAL A 61 9.55 6.69 -7.33
CA VAL A 61 8.93 7.24 -6.11
C VAL A 61 9.17 6.25 -4.96
N LYS A 62 9.55 6.77 -3.79
CA LYS A 62 9.52 6.02 -2.54
C LYS A 62 8.19 6.29 -1.85
N HIS A 63 7.43 5.24 -1.59
CA HIS A 63 6.13 5.36 -0.95
C HIS A 63 5.87 4.17 -0.02
N ALA A 64 5.44 4.48 1.22
CA ALA A 64 5.03 3.49 2.23
C ALA A 64 6.02 2.32 2.40
N GLY A 65 7.33 2.58 2.34
CA GLY A 65 8.39 1.57 2.52
C GLY A 65 8.81 0.82 1.25
N ALA A 66 8.23 1.14 0.09
CA ALA A 66 8.57 0.55 -1.20
C ALA A 66 9.14 1.58 -2.18
N ILE A 67 9.92 1.11 -3.14
CA ILE A 67 10.39 1.88 -4.30
C ILE A 67 9.59 1.42 -5.53
N TYR A 68 8.95 2.38 -6.18
CA TYR A 68 8.21 2.15 -7.42
C TYR A 68 8.94 2.81 -8.59
N PHE A 69 9.03 2.10 -9.72
CA PHE A 69 9.55 2.62 -10.97
C PHE A 69 8.42 2.86 -11.97
N PHE A 70 8.55 3.90 -12.78
CA PHE A 70 7.54 4.30 -13.75
C PHE A 70 8.13 4.34 -15.16
N ALA A 71 7.32 4.06 -16.16
CA ALA A 71 7.76 4.11 -17.56
C ALA A 71 7.90 5.54 -18.09
N SER A 72 7.26 6.52 -17.42
CA SER A 72 7.28 7.92 -17.82
C SER A 72 7.14 8.86 -16.61
N LYS A 73 7.48 10.13 -16.84
CA LYS A 73 7.21 11.20 -15.86
C LYS A 73 5.70 11.35 -15.59
N GLU A 74 4.88 11.18 -16.62
CA GLU A 74 3.42 11.27 -16.50
C GLU A 74 2.87 10.20 -15.55
N HIS A 75 3.25 8.94 -15.71
CA HIS A 75 2.84 7.86 -14.81
C HIS A 75 3.33 8.10 -13.38
N LYS A 76 4.57 8.57 -13.21
CA LYS A 76 5.09 8.98 -11.90
C LYS A 76 4.23 10.06 -11.24
N ASP A 77 3.81 11.08 -11.99
CA ASP A 77 2.99 12.17 -11.48
C ASP A 77 1.57 11.69 -11.14
N LEU A 78 0.97 10.80 -11.94
CA LEU A 78 -0.31 10.15 -11.63
C LEU A 78 -0.26 9.35 -10.33
N PHE A 79 0.80 8.56 -10.13
CA PHE A 79 0.99 7.82 -8.89
C PHE A 79 1.14 8.75 -7.68
N LYS A 80 1.91 9.82 -7.80
CA LYS A 80 2.09 10.81 -6.71
C LYS A 80 0.79 11.51 -6.33
N ALA A 81 -0.10 11.73 -7.31
CA ALA A 81 -1.40 12.35 -7.08
C ALA A 81 -2.36 11.43 -6.30
N ASP A 82 -2.32 10.12 -6.55
CA ASP A 82 -3.17 9.14 -5.88
C ASP A 82 -2.45 7.78 -5.74
N PRO A 83 -1.52 7.63 -4.80
CA PRO A 83 -0.80 6.38 -4.61
C PRO A 83 -1.72 5.21 -4.25
N ALA A 84 -2.78 5.46 -3.49
CA ALA A 84 -3.70 4.42 -3.04
C ALA A 84 -4.41 3.72 -4.21
N LYS A 85 -4.71 4.46 -5.27
CA LYS A 85 -5.31 3.91 -6.49
C LYS A 85 -4.42 2.89 -7.21
N TYR A 86 -3.12 3.14 -7.26
CA TYR A 86 -2.17 2.40 -8.09
C TYR A 86 -1.34 1.37 -7.33
N THR A 87 -1.26 1.48 -6.01
CA THR A 87 -0.55 0.50 -5.18
C THR A 87 -1.27 -0.85 -5.24
N PRO A 88 -0.54 -1.98 -5.45
CA PRO A 88 -1.17 -3.28 -5.47
C PRO A 88 -1.72 -3.67 -4.10
N GLU A 89 -2.83 -4.41 -4.08
CA GLU A 89 -3.39 -4.97 -2.86
C GLU A 89 -2.44 -6.02 -2.25
N PHE A 90 -2.63 -6.30 -0.98
CA PHE A 90 -1.89 -7.32 -0.25
C PHE A 90 -0.36 -7.18 -0.34
N GLY A 91 0.12 -5.94 -0.28
CA GLY A 91 1.55 -5.64 -0.35
C GLY A 91 2.25 -6.11 -1.64
N GLY A 92 1.50 -6.42 -2.69
CA GLY A 92 2.02 -6.94 -3.94
C GLY A 92 2.27 -8.45 -3.95
N TYR A 93 1.81 -9.19 -2.93
CA TYR A 93 1.79 -10.65 -2.94
C TYR A 93 0.62 -11.20 -3.76
N CYS A 94 0.71 -12.49 -4.14
CA CYS A 94 -0.36 -13.19 -4.84
C CYS A 94 -1.67 -13.17 -4.03
N ALA A 95 -2.73 -12.58 -4.59
CA ALA A 95 -4.02 -12.45 -3.91
C ALA A 95 -4.65 -13.81 -3.57
N TYR A 96 -4.53 -14.81 -4.45
CA TYR A 96 -5.00 -16.16 -4.17
C TYR A 96 -4.19 -16.82 -3.07
N GLY A 97 -2.86 -16.60 -3.04
CA GLY A 97 -2.01 -17.03 -1.94
C GLY A 97 -2.49 -16.47 -0.60
N VAL A 98 -2.76 -15.17 -0.55
CA VAL A 98 -3.28 -14.50 0.66
C VAL A 98 -4.65 -15.06 1.06
N SER A 99 -5.54 -15.36 0.12
CA SER A 99 -6.83 -16.01 0.41
C SER A 99 -6.67 -17.41 1.05
N ARG A 100 -5.49 -18.02 0.90
CA ARG A 100 -5.08 -19.28 1.50
C ARG A 100 -4.14 -19.10 2.71
N ASN A 101 -4.05 -17.87 3.24
CA ASN A 101 -3.19 -17.49 4.37
C ASN A 101 -1.69 -17.74 4.10
N LYS A 102 -1.25 -17.50 2.85
CA LYS A 102 0.12 -17.70 2.39
C LYS A 102 0.64 -16.45 1.68
N LEU A 103 1.93 -16.16 1.85
CA LEU A 103 2.65 -15.17 1.06
C LEU A 103 3.31 -15.88 -0.12
N VAL A 104 2.89 -15.56 -1.32
CA VAL A 104 3.34 -16.21 -2.56
C VAL A 104 3.79 -15.13 -3.54
N GLU A 105 4.87 -15.40 -4.27
CA GLU A 105 5.40 -14.57 -5.33
C GLU A 105 4.39 -14.36 -6.48
N ILE A 106 4.71 -13.45 -7.38
CA ILE A 106 3.81 -13.06 -8.47
C ILE A 106 4.47 -13.21 -9.84
N ASP A 107 3.60 -13.35 -10.84
CA ASP A 107 3.90 -13.13 -12.24
C ASP A 107 3.16 -11.87 -12.69
N VAL A 108 3.89 -10.88 -13.18
CA VAL A 108 3.30 -9.59 -13.60
C VAL A 108 2.29 -9.73 -14.74
N ASP A 109 2.41 -10.77 -15.56
CA ASP A 109 1.46 -11.07 -16.65
C ASP A 109 0.13 -11.68 -16.13
N ALA A 110 0.11 -12.09 -14.87
CA ALA A 110 -1.07 -12.66 -14.21
C ALA A 110 -1.83 -11.62 -13.34
N PHE A 111 -1.77 -10.36 -13.72
CA PHE A 111 -2.50 -9.28 -13.02
C PHE A 111 -3.98 -9.24 -13.38
N GLN A 112 -4.75 -8.54 -12.56
CA GLN A 112 -6.13 -8.16 -12.86
C GLN A 112 -6.52 -6.91 -12.06
N ILE A 113 -7.47 -6.15 -12.59
CA ILE A 113 -8.11 -5.04 -11.88
C ILE A 113 -9.51 -5.50 -11.46
N VAL A 114 -9.77 -5.51 -10.16
CA VAL A 114 -11.07 -5.87 -9.57
C VAL A 114 -11.55 -4.71 -8.72
N ASP A 115 -12.71 -4.16 -9.03
CA ASP A 115 -13.29 -3.00 -8.32
C ASP A 115 -12.30 -1.83 -8.19
N GLY A 116 -11.55 -1.56 -9.25
CA GLY A 116 -10.54 -0.49 -9.29
C GLY A 116 -9.24 -0.78 -8.53
N LYS A 117 -9.03 -2.01 -8.04
CA LYS A 117 -7.86 -2.43 -7.28
C LYS A 117 -6.98 -3.37 -8.08
N LEU A 118 -5.67 -3.15 -8.02
CA LEU A 118 -4.68 -4.00 -8.65
C LEU A 118 -4.43 -5.26 -7.82
N LEU A 119 -4.80 -6.42 -8.35
CA LEU A 119 -4.47 -7.72 -7.80
C LEU A 119 -3.39 -8.37 -8.66
N LEU A 120 -2.38 -8.90 -8.00
CA LEU A 120 -1.32 -9.69 -8.62
C LEU A 120 -1.48 -11.15 -8.25
N GLN A 121 -1.15 -12.05 -9.18
CA GLN A 121 -1.30 -13.50 -8.99
C GLN A 121 0.02 -14.23 -9.33
N TYR A 122 0.18 -15.43 -8.83
CA TYR A 122 1.35 -16.25 -9.08
C TYR A 122 1.49 -16.69 -10.56
N SER A 123 0.35 -16.97 -11.21
CA SER A 123 0.28 -17.35 -12.62
C SER A 123 -1.11 -17.08 -13.19
N LYS A 124 -1.25 -17.16 -14.51
CA LYS A 124 -2.57 -17.02 -15.17
C LYS A 124 -3.53 -18.13 -14.72
N GLY A 125 -3.07 -19.37 -14.54
CA GLY A 125 -3.89 -20.46 -14.03
C GLY A 125 -4.38 -20.20 -12.60
N VAL A 126 -3.53 -19.66 -11.72
CA VAL A 126 -3.91 -19.26 -10.37
C VAL A 126 -4.90 -18.09 -10.38
N ARG A 127 -4.75 -17.15 -11.32
CA ARG A 127 -5.75 -16.08 -11.54
C ARG A 127 -7.11 -16.67 -11.95
N ASP A 128 -7.11 -17.63 -12.85
CA ASP A 128 -8.32 -18.30 -13.30
C ASP A 128 -9.00 -19.07 -12.15
N ASP A 129 -8.23 -19.72 -11.29
CA ASP A 129 -8.74 -20.37 -10.07
C ASP A 129 -9.31 -19.34 -9.07
N PHE A 130 -8.63 -18.21 -8.88
CA PHE A 130 -9.16 -17.11 -8.06
C PHE A 130 -10.51 -16.63 -8.60
N ASN A 131 -10.65 -16.54 -9.92
CA ASN A 131 -11.84 -16.01 -10.60
C ASN A 131 -13.05 -16.97 -10.58
N LYS A 132 -12.87 -18.24 -10.19
CA LYS A 132 -14.00 -19.17 -9.96
C LYS A 132 -14.93 -18.68 -8.84
N ASP A 133 -14.39 -17.94 -7.86
CA ASP A 133 -15.13 -17.28 -6.79
C ASP A 133 -14.39 -16.01 -6.37
N THR A 134 -14.35 -15.00 -7.24
CA THR A 134 -13.62 -13.74 -7.00
C THR A 134 -14.04 -13.08 -5.70
N LYS A 135 -15.35 -12.96 -5.44
CA LYS A 135 -15.88 -12.31 -4.25
C LYS A 135 -15.50 -13.06 -2.96
N GLY A 136 -15.66 -14.37 -2.95
CA GLY A 136 -15.35 -15.20 -1.79
C GLY A 136 -13.84 -15.26 -1.53
N ASN A 137 -13.02 -15.36 -2.57
CA ASN A 137 -11.56 -15.37 -2.44
C ASN A 137 -11.04 -14.00 -1.99
N LEU A 138 -11.60 -12.89 -2.47
CA LEU A 138 -11.23 -11.55 -2.02
C LEU A 138 -11.56 -11.34 -0.55
N ALA A 139 -12.78 -11.73 -0.11
CA ALA A 139 -13.16 -11.64 1.30
C ALA A 139 -12.25 -12.46 2.23
N LYS A 140 -11.83 -13.66 1.80
CA LYS A 140 -10.86 -14.49 2.53
C LYS A 140 -9.48 -13.82 2.58
N ALA A 141 -9.05 -13.24 1.46
CA ALA A 141 -7.78 -12.53 1.41
C ALA A 141 -7.75 -11.32 2.36
N ASP A 142 -8.81 -10.50 2.35
CA ASP A 142 -8.94 -9.36 3.26
C ASP A 142 -8.88 -9.80 4.74
N ALA A 143 -9.62 -10.85 5.11
CA ALA A 143 -9.61 -11.37 6.48
C ALA A 143 -8.25 -11.92 6.90
N ASN A 144 -7.59 -12.69 6.03
CA ASN A 144 -6.28 -13.27 6.30
C ASN A 144 -5.17 -12.23 6.34
N TRP A 145 -5.29 -11.15 5.56
CA TRP A 145 -4.27 -10.10 5.48
C TRP A 145 -3.99 -9.45 6.81
N VAL A 146 -5.03 -9.19 7.61
CA VAL A 146 -4.90 -8.65 8.97
C VAL A 146 -4.00 -9.53 9.83
N GLY A 147 -4.24 -10.83 9.84
CA GLY A 147 -3.44 -11.79 10.62
C GLY A 147 -2.01 -11.94 10.09
N LEU A 148 -1.81 -11.83 8.77
CA LEU A 148 -0.48 -11.85 8.17
C LEU A 148 0.33 -10.59 8.52
N LEU A 149 -0.29 -9.42 8.49
CA LEU A 149 0.30 -8.17 8.95
C LEU A 149 0.74 -8.24 10.41
N ASP A 150 -0.10 -8.78 11.29
CA ASP A 150 0.22 -8.91 12.71
C ASP A 150 1.42 -9.82 12.97
N LYS A 151 1.51 -10.92 12.26
CA LYS A 151 2.54 -11.95 12.47
C LYS A 151 3.85 -11.66 11.75
N LYS A 152 3.82 -11.04 10.59
CA LYS A 152 4.97 -10.91 9.66
C LYS A 152 5.26 -9.48 9.25
N GLY A 153 4.38 -8.51 9.53
CA GLY A 153 4.60 -7.09 9.26
C GLY A 153 5.73 -6.50 10.10
N LYS A 154 6.39 -5.49 9.53
CA LYS A 154 7.50 -4.74 10.15
C LYS A 154 7.07 -3.29 10.40
#